data_dc71fcee669a1e25a4d59b32b96e544d
#
_entry.id   dc71fcee669a1e25a4d59b32b96e544d
#
_cell.length_a   1.000
_cell.length_b   1.000
_cell.length_c   1.000
_cell.angle_alpha   90.00
_cell.angle_beta   90.00
_cell.angle_gamma   90.00
#
_symmetry.space_group_name_H-M   'P 1'
#
loop_
_entity.id
_entity.type
_entity.pdbx_description
1 polymer ?
#
loop_
_entity_poly.entity_id
_entity_poly.type
_entity_poly.pdbx_seq_one_letter_code
_entity_poly.pdbx_strand_id
1 'polypeptide(L)'
;RTRKLVTVPYMNQSLSGQSEYFLKIQFCLKEKMPWADKGYVVAEEQLLIKEAGSRPAISEVASSGKKLELSGIKPGDNIVSVKGAGFEVTFDKSAGSIYSLKYNGEFIITEGNGPELNALRAFVNNDNWFFSSWFDNGLHNLRHKAISHYIQAQENGSVILSFTVESQAPNGAFISGGMYSGKNRIEERSDRPFESDDFKFVTNQIWTVYQDGSIELEASITSNRPNLALPRLGYVMKVPRKFGDFTYYGRGPIDNYSDRKSSQFIEIHKNKVANEFINFPKPQNMGNHEDVRWCALT
;
A
#
# COMPACT_ATOMS: atom_id res chain seq x y z
N ARG A 1 17.79 -19.49 35.70
CA ARG A 1 16.58 -19.25 34.88
C ARG A 1 15.57 -20.32 35.23
N THR A 2 14.39 -19.94 35.70
CA THR A 2 13.28 -20.87 35.94
C THR A 2 12.26 -20.74 34.83
N ARG A 3 11.66 -21.86 34.45
CA ARG A 3 10.51 -21.91 33.53
C ARG A 3 9.28 -22.31 34.31
N LYS A 4 8.16 -21.65 34.05
CA LYS A 4 6.86 -22.01 34.62
C LYS A 4 5.87 -22.18 33.48
N LEU A 5 5.18 -23.31 33.44
CA LEU A 5 4.07 -23.53 32.54
C LEU A 5 2.81 -22.88 33.14
N VAL A 6 2.11 -22.09 32.34
CA VAL A 6 0.84 -21.47 32.72
C VAL A 6 -0.19 -21.86 31.66
N THR A 7 -1.31 -22.43 32.11
CA THR A 7 -2.45 -22.74 31.26
C THR A 7 -3.37 -21.55 31.20
N VAL A 8 -3.64 -21.04 29.99
CA VAL A 8 -4.57 -19.92 29.75
C VAL A 8 -5.88 -20.49 29.19
N PRO A 9 -7.01 -20.37 29.90
CA PRO A 9 -8.29 -20.92 29.49
C PRO A 9 -8.99 -19.98 28.48
N TYR A 10 -8.57 -19.98 27.21
CA TYR A 10 -9.17 -19.15 26.15
C TYR A 10 -10.19 -19.91 25.28
N MET A 11 -10.28 -21.24 25.42
CA MET A 11 -11.07 -22.13 24.56
C MET A 11 -12.58 -22.10 24.78
N ASN A 12 -13.08 -21.34 25.75
CA ASN A 12 -14.50 -21.31 26.10
C ASN A 12 -15.34 -20.29 25.30
N GLN A 13 -14.76 -19.61 24.32
CA GLN A 13 -15.48 -18.67 23.47
C GLN A 13 -15.70 -19.29 22.07
N SER A 14 -16.94 -19.21 21.58
CA SER A 14 -17.23 -19.54 20.18
C SER A 14 -16.61 -18.49 19.27
N LEU A 15 -15.51 -18.84 18.61
CA LEU A 15 -14.82 -17.95 17.68
C LEU A 15 -15.52 -17.98 16.32
N SER A 16 -15.99 -16.83 15.83
CA SER A 16 -16.60 -16.71 14.51
C SER A 16 -15.60 -17.12 13.41
N GLY A 17 -16.12 -17.66 12.29
CA GLY A 17 -15.28 -18.08 11.15
C GLY A 17 -14.67 -16.91 10.36
N GLN A 18 -15.26 -15.71 10.46
CA GLN A 18 -14.92 -14.57 9.61
C GLN A 18 -13.95 -13.56 10.25
N SER A 19 -13.61 -13.76 11.53
CA SER A 19 -12.74 -12.84 12.28
C SER A 19 -11.43 -13.52 12.67
N GLU A 20 -10.35 -12.76 12.70
CA GLU A 20 -9.11 -13.19 13.32
C GLU A 20 -9.14 -12.88 14.82
N TYR A 21 -8.49 -13.73 15.61
CA TYR A 21 -8.46 -13.62 17.05
C TYR A 21 -7.03 -13.70 17.58
N PHE A 22 -6.72 -12.76 18.46
CA PHE A 22 -5.42 -12.69 19.11
C PHE A 22 -5.56 -12.86 20.61
N LEU A 23 -4.61 -13.56 21.22
CA LEU A 23 -4.41 -13.59 22.67
C LEU A 23 -3.28 -12.63 23.02
N LYS A 24 -3.58 -11.61 23.81
CA LYS A 24 -2.58 -10.68 24.36
C LYS A 24 -2.26 -11.09 25.80
N ILE A 25 -1.00 -11.36 26.07
CA ILE A 25 -0.48 -11.75 27.39
C ILE A 25 0.38 -10.62 27.91
N GLN A 26 0.12 -10.16 29.13
CA GLN A 26 0.85 -9.09 29.77
C GLN A 26 1.43 -9.54 31.10
N PHE A 27 2.68 -9.21 31.36
CA PHE A 27 3.34 -9.36 32.63
C PHE A 27 3.41 -7.99 33.30
N CYS A 28 2.73 -7.84 34.43
CA CYS A 28 2.62 -6.57 35.12
C CYS A 28 3.31 -6.60 36.48
N LEU A 29 3.79 -5.44 36.93
CA LEU A 29 4.29 -5.28 38.31
C LEU A 29 3.19 -5.54 39.33
N LYS A 30 3.45 -6.41 40.30
CA LYS A 30 2.53 -6.70 41.42
C LYS A 30 2.48 -5.57 42.45
N GLU A 31 3.59 -4.85 42.59
CA GLU A 31 3.79 -3.81 43.58
C GLU A 31 4.44 -2.59 42.92
N LYS A 32 4.32 -1.44 43.58
CA LYS A 32 5.02 -0.21 43.16
C LYS A 32 6.52 -0.40 43.32
N MET A 33 7.27 -0.03 42.29
CA MET A 33 8.72 0.02 42.27
C MET A 33 9.20 1.48 42.22
N PRO A 34 10.48 1.80 42.51
CA PRO A 34 11.00 3.17 42.43
C PRO A 34 10.86 3.82 41.05
N TRP A 35 10.76 3.02 39.99
CA TRP A 35 10.74 3.46 38.58
C TRP A 35 9.39 3.30 37.88
N ALA A 36 8.40 2.57 38.52
CA ALA A 36 7.08 2.40 37.93
C ALA A 36 6.03 1.99 38.99
N ASP A 37 4.78 2.35 38.75
CA ASP A 37 3.68 2.01 39.61
C ASP A 37 3.22 0.55 39.48
N LYS A 38 2.47 0.04 40.45
CA LYS A 38 1.79 -1.25 40.37
C LYS A 38 0.91 -1.30 39.12
N GLY A 39 0.97 -2.41 38.39
CA GLY A 39 0.23 -2.63 37.16
C GLY A 39 0.99 -2.21 35.91
N TYR A 40 2.18 -1.61 36.04
CA TYR A 40 3.02 -1.31 34.88
C TYR A 40 3.38 -2.58 34.13
N VAL A 41 3.16 -2.57 32.79
CA VAL A 41 3.44 -3.71 31.91
C VAL A 41 4.94 -3.78 31.66
N VAL A 42 5.61 -4.81 32.13
CA VAL A 42 7.06 -5.04 31.94
C VAL A 42 7.39 -5.88 30.72
N ALA A 43 6.43 -6.68 30.27
CA ALA A 43 6.54 -7.46 29.04
C ALA A 43 5.14 -7.82 28.55
N GLU A 44 4.98 -7.87 27.25
CA GLU A 44 3.73 -8.32 26.61
C GLU A 44 4.02 -9.04 25.30
N GLU A 45 3.08 -9.90 24.91
CA GLU A 45 3.13 -10.68 23.67
C GLU A 45 1.74 -10.84 23.12
N GLN A 46 1.63 -10.86 21.79
CA GLN A 46 0.40 -11.12 21.06
C GLN A 46 0.54 -12.39 20.23
N LEU A 47 -0.32 -13.35 20.49
CA LEU A 47 -0.34 -14.65 19.81
C LEU A 47 -1.58 -14.76 18.93
N LEU A 48 -1.42 -15.10 17.66
CA LEU A 48 -2.54 -15.41 16.78
C LEU A 48 -3.15 -16.75 17.20
N ILE A 49 -4.44 -16.74 17.56
CA ILE A 49 -5.20 -17.94 17.94
C ILE A 49 -5.98 -18.52 16.79
N LYS A 50 -6.54 -17.64 15.95
CA LYS A 50 -7.32 -18.02 14.79
C LYS A 50 -7.19 -16.96 13.70
N GLU A 51 -6.91 -17.39 12.49
CA GLU A 51 -6.97 -16.53 11.30
C GLU A 51 -8.43 -16.23 10.92
N ALA A 52 -8.65 -15.08 10.29
CA ALA A 52 -9.92 -14.82 9.63
C ALA A 52 -10.11 -15.83 8.50
N GLY A 53 -11.32 -16.35 8.37
CA GLY A 53 -11.71 -17.10 7.18
C GLY A 53 -11.60 -16.24 5.92
N SER A 54 -11.64 -16.86 4.75
CA SER A 54 -11.68 -16.14 3.48
C SER A 54 -12.85 -15.13 3.50
N ARG A 55 -12.56 -13.88 3.19
CA ARG A 55 -13.61 -12.88 2.98
C ARG A 55 -14.45 -13.33 1.78
N PRO A 56 -15.79 -13.16 1.85
CA PRO A 56 -16.60 -13.30 0.64
C PRO A 56 -15.98 -12.41 -0.45
N ALA A 57 -15.90 -12.92 -1.68
CA ALA A 57 -15.45 -12.10 -2.78
C ALA A 57 -16.33 -10.83 -2.85
N ILE A 58 -15.72 -9.68 -3.12
CA ILE A 58 -16.44 -8.40 -3.24
C ILE A 58 -17.62 -8.56 -4.24
N SER A 59 -17.43 -9.38 -5.28
CA SER A 59 -18.45 -9.73 -6.26
C SER A 59 -19.73 -10.34 -5.69
N GLU A 60 -19.70 -11.03 -4.56
CA GLU A 60 -20.89 -11.63 -3.92
C GLU A 60 -21.72 -10.58 -3.16
N VAL A 61 -21.10 -9.50 -2.72
CA VAL A 61 -21.76 -8.43 -1.94
C VAL A 61 -22.23 -7.31 -2.87
N ALA A 62 -21.53 -7.06 -3.98
CA ALA A 62 -21.67 -5.88 -4.81
C ALA A 62 -22.73 -6.01 -5.95
N SER A 63 -23.36 -7.15 -6.13
CA SER A 63 -24.23 -7.43 -7.29
C SER A 63 -25.67 -6.88 -7.24
N SER A 64 -26.03 -6.06 -6.24
CA SER A 64 -27.41 -5.60 -6.00
C SER A 64 -27.70 -4.15 -6.44
N GLY A 65 -26.75 -3.47 -7.10
CA GLY A 65 -26.87 -2.06 -7.47
C GLY A 65 -27.51 -1.81 -8.84
N LYS A 66 -27.71 -0.51 -9.16
CA LYS A 66 -28.12 -0.09 -10.50
C LYS A 66 -27.00 -0.37 -11.51
N LYS A 67 -27.40 -0.62 -12.78
CA LYS A 67 -26.45 -0.84 -13.88
C LYS A 67 -25.46 0.33 -13.99
N LEU A 68 -24.17 0.00 -14.15
CA LEU A 68 -23.12 0.98 -14.38
C LEU A 68 -23.20 1.57 -15.80
N GLU A 69 -22.95 2.87 -15.91
CA GLU A 69 -22.82 3.58 -17.18
C GLU A 69 -21.36 3.61 -17.60
N LEU A 70 -21.05 3.07 -18.76
CA LEU A 70 -19.71 3.01 -19.33
C LEU A 70 -19.62 3.94 -20.53
N SER A 71 -18.61 4.82 -20.55
CA SER A 71 -18.34 5.76 -21.65
C SER A 71 -16.83 5.93 -21.90
N GLY A 72 -16.45 6.57 -23.02
CA GLY A 72 -15.03 6.75 -23.36
C GLY A 72 -14.37 5.50 -23.91
N ILE A 73 -15.14 4.57 -24.51
CA ILE A 73 -14.63 3.29 -25.05
C ILE A 73 -14.32 3.33 -26.53
N LYS A 74 -14.57 4.43 -27.22
CA LYS A 74 -14.29 4.55 -28.66
C LYS A 74 -12.78 4.62 -28.92
N PRO A 75 -12.34 4.18 -30.13
CA PRO A 75 -10.96 4.45 -30.56
C PRO A 75 -10.67 5.96 -30.52
N GLY A 76 -9.54 6.33 -29.93
CA GLY A 76 -9.12 7.73 -29.77
C GLY A 76 -9.55 8.40 -28.46
N ASP A 77 -10.49 7.85 -27.70
CA ASP A 77 -10.76 8.33 -26.35
C ASP A 77 -9.60 7.95 -25.42
N ASN A 78 -9.05 8.90 -24.69
CA ASN A 78 -7.98 8.64 -23.73
C ASN A 78 -8.51 8.28 -22.34
N ILE A 79 -9.69 8.76 -21.99
CA ILE A 79 -10.31 8.56 -20.68
C ILE A 79 -11.55 7.68 -20.81
N VAL A 80 -11.63 6.66 -19.97
CA VAL A 80 -12.82 5.84 -19.75
C VAL A 80 -13.50 6.28 -18.48
N SER A 81 -14.82 6.46 -18.51
CA SER A 81 -15.62 6.76 -17.32
C SER A 81 -16.59 5.61 -17.01
N VAL A 82 -16.62 5.22 -15.75
CA VAL A 82 -17.60 4.29 -15.19
C VAL A 82 -18.37 5.03 -14.09
N LYS A 83 -19.70 5.15 -14.27
CA LYS A 83 -20.59 5.85 -13.33
C LYS A 83 -21.58 4.88 -12.71
N GLY A 84 -21.75 5.01 -11.42
CA GLY A 84 -22.78 4.32 -10.65
C GLY A 84 -23.61 5.28 -9.79
N ALA A 85 -24.43 4.72 -8.92
CA ALA A 85 -25.24 5.50 -8.00
C ALA A 85 -24.34 6.17 -6.96
N GLY A 86 -24.12 7.50 -7.11
CA GLY A 86 -23.34 8.29 -6.16
C GLY A 86 -21.82 8.22 -6.36
N PHE A 87 -21.31 7.62 -7.42
CA PHE A 87 -19.88 7.62 -7.72
C PHE A 87 -19.56 7.73 -9.20
N GLU A 88 -18.37 8.21 -9.49
CA GLU A 88 -17.77 8.21 -10.82
C GLU A 88 -16.27 7.91 -10.69
N VAL A 89 -15.81 6.91 -11.42
CA VAL A 89 -14.38 6.64 -11.57
C VAL A 89 -13.99 6.80 -13.04
N THR A 90 -12.87 7.47 -13.27
CA THR A 90 -12.29 7.60 -14.62
C THR A 90 -10.92 6.96 -14.65
N PHE A 91 -10.58 6.36 -15.80
CA PHE A 91 -9.29 5.71 -16.03
C PHE A 91 -8.60 6.35 -17.23
N ASP A 92 -7.31 6.60 -17.10
CA ASP A 92 -6.44 6.97 -18.21
C ASP A 92 -5.96 5.72 -18.94
N LYS A 93 -6.37 5.56 -20.20
CA LYS A 93 -5.97 4.40 -21.02
C LYS A 93 -4.49 4.40 -21.36
N SER A 94 -3.83 5.56 -21.36
CA SER A 94 -2.40 5.66 -21.66
C SER A 94 -1.52 5.30 -20.47
N ALA A 95 -1.96 5.59 -19.26
CA ALA A 95 -1.26 5.24 -18.02
C ALA A 95 -1.69 3.88 -17.47
N GLY A 96 -2.90 3.40 -17.78
CA GLY A 96 -3.47 2.17 -17.25
C GLY A 96 -3.85 2.30 -15.76
N SER A 97 -4.25 3.48 -15.33
CA SER A 97 -4.53 3.79 -13.92
C SER A 97 -5.81 4.61 -13.75
N ILE A 98 -6.33 4.67 -12.54
CA ILE A 98 -7.41 5.59 -12.18
C ILE A 98 -6.91 7.02 -12.39
N TYR A 99 -7.64 7.77 -13.23
CA TYR A 99 -7.38 9.19 -13.43
C TYR A 99 -8.04 10.05 -12.37
N SER A 100 -9.31 9.75 -12.02
CA SER A 100 -10.01 10.40 -10.92
C SER A 100 -11.07 9.49 -10.31
N LEU A 101 -11.42 9.76 -9.04
CA LEU A 101 -12.49 9.08 -8.32
C LEU A 101 -13.30 10.08 -7.52
N LYS A 102 -14.63 10.02 -7.67
CA LYS A 102 -15.60 10.81 -6.92
C LYS A 102 -16.62 9.93 -6.24
N TYR A 103 -17.01 10.32 -5.03
CA TYR A 103 -18.23 9.83 -4.36
C TYR A 103 -19.10 11.02 -3.99
N ASN A 104 -20.39 10.92 -4.31
CA ASN A 104 -21.38 11.99 -4.05
C ASN A 104 -20.95 13.38 -4.56
N GLY A 105 -20.26 13.41 -5.71
CA GLY A 105 -19.73 14.64 -6.31
C GLY A 105 -18.40 15.13 -5.73
N GLU A 106 -17.90 14.49 -4.67
CA GLU A 106 -16.67 14.87 -3.99
C GLU A 106 -15.47 14.03 -4.46
N PHE A 107 -14.36 14.69 -4.79
CA PHE A 107 -13.14 13.99 -5.18
C PHE A 107 -12.50 13.26 -3.98
N ILE A 108 -12.30 11.96 -4.15
CA ILE A 108 -11.47 11.11 -3.31
C ILE A 108 -10.07 10.99 -3.93
N ILE A 109 -9.99 10.90 -5.24
CA ILE A 109 -8.75 10.98 -6.03
C ILE A 109 -8.97 12.08 -7.07
N THR A 110 -8.14 13.11 -7.02
CA THR A 110 -8.15 14.17 -8.03
C THR A 110 -7.45 13.73 -9.29
N GLU A 111 -7.71 14.41 -10.39
CA GLU A 111 -7.19 14.08 -11.73
C GLU A 111 -5.68 13.85 -11.73
N GLY A 112 -5.25 12.71 -12.29
CA GLY A 112 -3.85 12.31 -12.40
C GLY A 112 -3.16 11.92 -11.09
N ASN A 113 -3.91 11.65 -10.01
CA ASN A 113 -3.36 11.24 -8.71
C ASN A 113 -3.77 9.82 -8.28
N GLY A 114 -4.18 9.01 -9.23
CA GLY A 114 -4.56 7.61 -9.01
C GLY A 114 -3.37 6.71 -8.63
N PRO A 115 -3.66 5.44 -8.32
CA PRO A 115 -2.62 4.50 -7.95
C PRO A 115 -1.62 4.27 -9.08
N GLU A 116 -0.35 4.52 -8.81
CA GLU A 116 0.78 4.26 -9.70
C GLU A 116 1.78 3.31 -9.04
N LEU A 117 2.40 2.43 -9.83
CA LEU A 117 3.44 1.53 -9.35
C LEU A 117 4.62 2.33 -8.81
N ASN A 118 5.04 2.01 -7.60
CA ASN A 118 6.19 2.63 -6.95
C ASN A 118 7.12 1.55 -6.38
N ALA A 119 8.41 1.70 -6.64
CA ALA A 119 9.44 0.78 -6.18
C ALA A 119 10.54 1.48 -5.37
N LEU A 120 10.33 2.73 -4.96
CA LEU A 120 11.30 3.48 -4.18
C LEU A 120 10.65 4.09 -2.94
N ARG A 121 11.40 4.15 -1.84
CA ARG A 121 11.11 4.88 -0.62
C ARG A 121 12.32 5.73 -0.20
N ALA A 122 12.12 6.63 0.73
CA ALA A 122 13.25 7.30 1.37
C ALA A 122 14.18 6.26 2.04
N PHE A 123 15.46 6.59 2.13
CA PHE A 123 16.46 5.66 2.67
C PHE A 123 16.36 5.52 4.18
N VAL A 124 16.79 4.36 4.67
CA VAL A 124 17.18 4.13 6.06
C VAL A 124 18.69 3.84 6.12
N ASN A 125 19.27 3.83 7.32
CA ASN A 125 20.72 3.64 7.47
C ASN A 125 21.25 2.34 6.83
N ASN A 126 20.45 1.29 6.83
CA ASN A 126 20.85 -0.01 6.30
C ASN A 126 20.84 -0.08 4.76
N ASP A 127 20.30 0.92 4.09
CA ASP A 127 20.22 0.95 2.62
C ASP A 127 21.52 1.33 1.93
N ASN A 128 22.58 1.68 2.67
CA ASN A 128 23.88 2.11 2.13
C ASN A 128 24.48 1.18 1.08
N TRP A 129 24.16 -0.11 1.17
CA TRP A 129 24.73 -1.12 0.28
C TRP A 129 24.01 -1.23 -1.06
N PHE A 130 22.78 -0.70 -1.16
CA PHE A 130 21.88 -0.95 -2.30
C PHE A 130 21.39 0.30 -3.00
N PHE A 131 21.40 1.46 -2.34
CA PHE A 131 20.69 2.64 -2.85
C PHE A 131 21.22 3.13 -4.20
N SER A 132 22.52 3.00 -4.49
CA SER A 132 23.09 3.39 -5.78
C SER A 132 22.46 2.57 -6.92
N SER A 133 22.26 1.27 -6.72
CA SER A 133 21.64 0.41 -7.73
C SER A 133 20.21 0.77 -8.03
N TRP A 134 19.47 1.33 -7.05
CA TRP A 134 18.09 1.78 -7.26
C TRP A 134 18.03 3.00 -8.18
N PHE A 135 18.94 3.94 -7.98
CA PHE A 135 19.05 5.13 -8.84
C PHE A 135 19.63 4.80 -10.20
N ASP A 136 20.64 3.95 -10.27
CA ASP A 136 21.19 3.46 -11.54
C ASP A 136 20.15 2.80 -12.42
N ASN A 137 19.16 2.12 -11.82
CA ASN A 137 18.04 1.51 -12.50
C ASN A 137 16.82 2.44 -12.65
N GLY A 138 16.92 3.70 -12.21
CA GLY A 138 15.88 4.70 -12.41
C GLY A 138 14.62 4.52 -11.58
N LEU A 139 14.65 3.77 -10.44
CA LEU A 139 13.47 3.54 -9.61
C LEU A 139 12.85 4.81 -9.05
N HIS A 140 13.60 5.92 -9.01
CA HIS A 140 13.14 7.24 -8.55
C HIS A 140 12.31 7.99 -9.60
N ASN A 141 12.33 7.57 -10.88
CA ASN A 141 11.72 8.27 -11.99
C ASN A 141 11.00 7.31 -12.95
N LEU A 142 10.24 6.37 -12.40
CA LEU A 142 9.44 5.44 -13.21
C LEU A 142 8.33 6.20 -13.95
N ARG A 143 8.22 5.98 -15.24
CA ARG A 143 7.11 6.43 -16.08
C ARG A 143 6.29 5.23 -16.51
N HIS A 144 4.98 5.37 -16.46
CA HIS A 144 4.03 4.29 -16.68
C HIS A 144 3.36 4.49 -18.02
N LYS A 145 3.33 3.44 -18.83
CA LYS A 145 2.69 3.41 -20.15
C LYS A 145 1.94 2.12 -20.34
N ALA A 146 0.64 2.23 -20.52
CA ALA A 146 -0.17 1.08 -20.94
C ALA A 146 0.18 0.73 -22.41
N ILE A 147 0.56 -0.51 -22.65
CA ILE A 147 0.87 -1.05 -23.97
C ILE A 147 -0.32 -1.82 -24.55
N SER A 148 -1.24 -2.24 -23.74
CA SER A 148 -2.51 -2.83 -24.15
C SER A 148 -3.59 -2.58 -23.11
N HIS A 149 -4.85 -2.57 -23.55
CA HIS A 149 -6.00 -2.51 -22.65
C HIS A 149 -7.19 -3.27 -23.23
N TYR A 150 -8.05 -3.74 -22.33
CA TYR A 150 -9.33 -4.36 -22.64
C TYR A 150 -10.38 -3.90 -21.62
N ILE A 151 -11.57 -3.51 -22.10
CA ILE A 151 -12.61 -2.93 -21.25
C ILE A 151 -13.93 -3.58 -21.61
N GLN A 152 -14.63 -4.13 -20.60
CA GLN A 152 -15.87 -4.85 -20.79
C GLN A 152 -16.83 -4.70 -19.61
N ALA A 153 -18.10 -4.41 -19.91
CA ALA A 153 -19.19 -4.59 -18.97
C ALA A 153 -19.53 -6.09 -18.84
N GLN A 154 -19.71 -6.55 -17.61
CA GLN A 154 -19.99 -7.94 -17.29
C GLN A 154 -21.51 -8.19 -17.12
N GLU A 155 -21.95 -9.43 -17.27
CA GLU A 155 -23.35 -9.85 -17.08
C GLU A 155 -23.84 -9.61 -15.65
N ASN A 156 -22.95 -9.73 -14.66
CA ASN A 156 -23.25 -9.44 -13.25
C ASN A 156 -23.36 -7.95 -12.93
N GLY A 157 -23.19 -7.08 -13.94
CA GLY A 157 -23.31 -5.62 -13.82
C GLY A 157 -22.03 -4.89 -13.41
N SER A 158 -20.93 -5.57 -13.15
CA SER A 158 -19.61 -4.94 -12.93
C SER A 158 -18.98 -4.53 -14.27
N VAL A 159 -17.92 -3.71 -14.18
CA VAL A 159 -17.07 -3.34 -15.33
C VAL A 159 -15.65 -3.78 -15.06
N ILE A 160 -15.07 -4.52 -15.99
CA ILE A 160 -13.65 -4.93 -15.94
C ILE A 160 -12.84 -4.06 -16.91
N LEU A 161 -11.71 -3.55 -16.42
CA LEU A 161 -10.70 -2.85 -17.21
C LEU A 161 -9.36 -3.55 -16.98
N SER A 162 -8.83 -4.17 -18.02
CA SER A 162 -7.53 -4.83 -17.98
C SER A 162 -6.49 -3.99 -18.70
N PHE A 163 -5.30 -3.85 -18.12
CA PHE A 163 -4.18 -3.14 -18.69
C PHE A 163 -2.90 -3.97 -18.57
N THR A 164 -2.06 -3.92 -19.61
CA THR A 164 -0.65 -4.28 -19.49
C THR A 164 0.15 -2.98 -19.48
N VAL A 165 0.83 -2.70 -18.36
CA VAL A 165 1.55 -1.45 -18.14
C VAL A 165 3.05 -1.72 -18.07
N GLU A 166 3.84 -1.05 -18.89
CA GLU A 166 5.29 -0.98 -18.75
C GLU A 166 5.64 0.23 -17.87
N SER A 167 6.43 -0.02 -16.83
CA SER A 167 6.93 1.00 -15.90
C SER A 167 8.43 1.00 -15.95
N GLN A 168 9.00 2.09 -16.48
CA GLN A 168 10.43 2.20 -16.75
C GLN A 168 10.89 3.63 -16.57
N ALA A 169 12.19 3.82 -16.34
CA ALA A 169 12.78 5.15 -16.29
C ALA A 169 13.45 5.45 -17.64
N PRO A 170 13.23 6.65 -18.20
CA PRO A 170 13.90 7.03 -19.44
C PRO A 170 15.41 7.17 -19.27
N ASN A 171 15.86 7.40 -18.05
CA ASN A 171 17.25 7.61 -17.66
C ASN A 171 17.44 7.19 -16.22
N GLY A 172 18.55 6.58 -15.90
CA GLY A 172 19.02 6.37 -14.54
C GLY A 172 19.64 7.65 -13.98
N ALA A 173 19.92 7.66 -12.70
CA ALA A 173 20.73 8.67 -12.07
C ALA A 173 21.95 8.04 -11.42
N PHE A 174 23.04 8.80 -11.38
CA PHE A 174 24.24 8.39 -10.67
C PHE A 174 24.32 9.13 -9.33
N ILE A 175 24.60 8.41 -8.26
CA ILE A 175 24.89 9.02 -6.96
C ILE A 175 26.37 9.03 -6.72
N SER A 176 26.98 10.22 -6.74
CA SER A 176 28.35 10.42 -6.34
C SER A 176 28.45 10.73 -4.85
N GLY A 177 29.48 10.22 -4.19
CA GLY A 177 29.67 10.36 -2.75
C GLY A 177 28.93 9.29 -1.95
N GLY A 178 29.37 8.91 -0.81
CA GLY A 178 28.67 7.96 0.06
C GLY A 178 27.57 8.64 0.88
N MET A 179 26.55 7.90 1.32
CA MET A 179 25.45 8.40 2.14
C MET A 179 25.89 9.17 3.39
N TYR A 180 27.11 8.95 3.86
CA TYR A 180 27.69 9.61 5.04
C TYR A 180 28.59 10.80 4.71
N SER A 181 28.93 11.06 3.44
CA SER A 181 29.88 12.13 3.10
C SER A 181 29.29 13.54 3.19
N GLY A 182 27.97 13.66 3.38
CA GLY A 182 27.27 14.95 3.32
C GLY A 182 27.33 15.64 1.95
N LYS A 183 27.89 14.95 0.95
CA LYS A 183 28.10 15.45 -0.41
C LYS A 183 27.41 14.56 -1.45
N ASN A 184 26.33 13.91 -1.07
CA ASN A 184 25.56 13.10 -2.00
C ASN A 184 24.94 14.01 -3.06
N ARG A 185 25.32 13.79 -4.28
CA ARG A 185 24.76 14.46 -5.45
C ARG A 185 24.10 13.41 -6.32
N ILE A 186 22.83 13.60 -6.59
CA ILE A 186 22.11 12.85 -7.61
C ILE A 186 22.38 13.55 -8.93
N GLU A 187 23.07 12.86 -9.83
CA GLU A 187 23.33 13.34 -11.18
C GLU A 187 22.44 12.54 -12.13
N GLU A 188 21.42 13.19 -12.66
CA GLU A 188 20.57 12.58 -13.69
C GLU A 188 21.42 12.31 -14.94
N ARG A 189 21.30 11.11 -15.48
CA ARG A 189 21.86 10.81 -16.78
C ARG A 189 21.09 11.60 -17.84
N SER A 190 21.77 12.00 -18.90
CA SER A 190 21.13 12.68 -20.04
C SER A 190 20.00 11.81 -20.62
N ASP A 191 18.93 12.46 -21.04
CA ASP A 191 17.84 11.80 -21.76
C ASP A 191 18.38 11.06 -22.97
N ARG A 192 18.13 9.77 -23.02
CA ARG A 192 18.40 8.91 -24.15
C ARG A 192 17.19 8.02 -24.43
N PRO A 193 17.03 7.51 -25.65
CA PRO A 193 16.03 6.49 -25.93
C PRO A 193 16.23 5.26 -25.04
N PHE A 194 15.14 4.59 -24.74
CA PHE A 194 15.14 3.32 -24.01
C PHE A 194 15.90 2.26 -24.81
N GLU A 195 16.76 1.53 -24.14
CA GLU A 195 17.45 0.37 -24.66
C GLU A 195 16.78 -0.92 -24.12
N SER A 196 16.92 -2.03 -24.85
CA SER A 196 16.23 -3.28 -24.52
C SER A 196 16.62 -3.88 -23.17
N ASP A 197 17.82 -3.55 -22.70
CA ASP A 197 18.39 -4.02 -21.43
C ASP A 197 18.13 -3.06 -20.25
N ASP A 198 17.53 -1.90 -20.51
CA ASP A 198 17.13 -0.98 -19.45
C ASP A 198 16.13 -1.64 -18.49
N PHE A 199 16.21 -1.25 -17.23
CA PHE A 199 15.32 -1.78 -16.21
C PHE A 199 13.87 -1.42 -16.50
N LYS A 200 12.98 -2.42 -16.38
CA LYS A 200 11.54 -2.20 -16.43
C LYS A 200 10.75 -3.20 -15.60
N PHE A 201 9.59 -2.76 -15.15
CA PHE A 201 8.49 -3.61 -14.72
C PHE A 201 7.48 -3.75 -15.84
N VAL A 202 6.89 -4.94 -15.94
CA VAL A 202 5.66 -5.19 -16.71
C VAL A 202 4.59 -5.63 -15.73
N THR A 203 3.49 -4.90 -15.68
CA THR A 203 2.39 -5.15 -14.77
C THR A 203 1.14 -5.49 -15.56
N ASN A 204 0.56 -6.67 -15.31
CA ASN A 204 -0.78 -7.01 -15.77
C ASN A 204 -1.76 -6.63 -14.65
N GLN A 205 -2.67 -5.72 -14.94
CA GLN A 205 -3.64 -5.18 -14.01
C GLN A 205 -5.04 -5.53 -14.46
N ILE A 206 -5.88 -5.93 -13.51
CA ILE A 206 -7.32 -6.12 -13.70
C ILE A 206 -8.03 -5.25 -12.66
N TRP A 207 -8.67 -4.20 -13.13
CA TRP A 207 -9.54 -3.35 -12.33
C TRP A 207 -10.97 -3.82 -12.49
N THR A 208 -11.66 -4.09 -11.38
CA THR A 208 -13.09 -4.41 -11.38
C THR A 208 -13.81 -3.32 -10.62
N VAL A 209 -14.75 -2.65 -11.32
CA VAL A 209 -15.65 -1.64 -10.72
C VAL A 209 -16.99 -2.28 -10.47
N TYR A 210 -17.45 -2.25 -9.22
CA TYR A 210 -18.70 -2.84 -8.80
C TYR A 210 -19.81 -1.79 -8.68
N GLN A 211 -21.06 -2.25 -8.69
CA GLN A 211 -22.25 -1.40 -8.66
C GLN A 211 -22.41 -0.59 -7.37
N ASP A 212 -21.84 -1.05 -6.25
CA ASP A 212 -21.82 -0.34 -4.97
C ASP A 212 -20.73 0.75 -4.87
N GLY A 213 -19.89 0.88 -5.92
CA GLY A 213 -18.77 1.80 -5.95
C GLY A 213 -17.46 1.22 -5.45
N SER A 214 -17.44 -0.03 -5.02
CA SER A 214 -16.18 -0.72 -4.71
C SER A 214 -15.34 -0.90 -5.97
N ILE A 215 -14.02 -0.75 -5.82
CA ILE A 215 -13.07 -0.93 -6.89
C ILE A 215 -11.99 -1.90 -6.41
N GLU A 216 -11.78 -2.95 -7.16
CA GLU A 216 -10.75 -3.96 -6.89
C GLU A 216 -9.63 -3.87 -7.92
N LEU A 217 -8.40 -4.04 -7.48
CA LEU A 217 -7.22 -4.17 -8.34
C LEU A 217 -6.55 -5.51 -8.07
N GLU A 218 -6.48 -6.34 -9.09
CA GLU A 218 -5.57 -7.48 -9.16
C GLU A 218 -4.37 -7.11 -10.02
N ALA A 219 -3.15 -7.31 -9.51
CA ALA A 219 -1.94 -6.94 -10.23
C ALA A 219 -0.87 -8.03 -10.14
N SER A 220 -0.37 -8.45 -11.31
CA SER A 220 0.80 -9.32 -11.42
C SER A 220 1.96 -8.52 -11.98
N ILE A 221 3.04 -8.41 -11.21
CA ILE A 221 4.19 -7.57 -11.51
C ILE A 221 5.40 -8.46 -11.81
N THR A 222 6.04 -8.23 -12.95
CA THR A 222 7.28 -8.89 -13.33
C THR A 222 8.36 -7.86 -13.62
N SER A 223 9.62 -8.25 -13.49
CA SER A 223 10.78 -7.39 -13.80
C SER A 223 11.74 -8.14 -14.71
N ASN A 224 12.39 -7.43 -15.62
CA ASN A 224 13.49 -7.96 -16.42
C ASN A 224 14.80 -8.14 -15.60
N ARG A 225 14.83 -7.66 -14.34
CA ARG A 225 15.95 -7.86 -13.41
C ARG A 225 15.45 -8.44 -12.08
N PRO A 226 15.10 -9.74 -12.03
CA PRO A 226 14.48 -10.35 -10.85
C PRO A 226 15.39 -10.39 -9.61
N ASN A 227 16.70 -10.23 -9.79
CA ASN A 227 17.68 -10.25 -8.70
C ASN A 227 17.97 -8.85 -8.12
N LEU A 228 17.35 -7.78 -8.65
CA LEU A 228 17.48 -6.46 -8.07
C LEU A 228 16.71 -6.40 -6.74
N ALA A 229 17.42 -6.18 -5.64
CA ALA A 229 16.79 -5.97 -4.34
C ALA A 229 16.01 -4.64 -4.34
N LEU A 230 14.72 -4.70 -4.13
CA LEU A 230 13.84 -3.53 -4.11
C LEU A 230 13.64 -3.03 -2.68
N PRO A 231 13.67 -1.71 -2.43
CA PRO A 231 13.38 -1.14 -1.12
C PRO A 231 11.90 -1.19 -0.77
N ARG A 232 11.05 -1.24 -1.78
CA ARG A 232 9.59 -1.34 -1.72
C ARG A 232 9.05 -1.75 -3.08
N LEU A 233 7.89 -2.38 -3.09
CA LEU A 233 7.08 -2.58 -4.29
C LEU A 233 5.60 -2.45 -3.90
N GLY A 234 4.87 -1.59 -4.58
CA GLY A 234 3.46 -1.35 -4.31
C GLY A 234 2.90 -0.20 -5.13
N TYR A 235 1.70 0.24 -4.77
CA TYR A 235 1.05 1.36 -5.41
C TYR A 235 1.01 2.56 -4.48
N VAL A 236 1.21 3.75 -5.05
CA VAL A 236 1.09 5.03 -4.36
C VAL A 236 0.00 5.85 -5.04
N MET A 237 -0.90 6.42 -4.27
CA MET A 237 -1.91 7.36 -4.72
C MET A 237 -1.94 8.59 -3.82
N LYS A 238 -2.48 9.69 -4.34
CA LYS A 238 -2.65 10.93 -3.57
C LYS A 238 -4.13 11.20 -3.37
N VAL A 239 -4.47 11.50 -2.12
CA VAL A 239 -5.83 11.89 -1.72
C VAL A 239 -5.85 13.35 -1.23
N PRO A 240 -6.98 14.06 -1.34
CA PRO A 240 -7.07 15.45 -0.87
C PRO A 240 -6.73 15.59 0.60
N ARG A 241 -6.04 16.70 0.94
CA ARG A 241 -5.55 16.98 2.31
C ARG A 241 -6.64 16.99 3.39
N LYS A 242 -7.89 17.23 3.02
CA LYS A 242 -9.03 17.21 3.95
C LYS A 242 -9.24 15.86 4.64
N PHE A 243 -8.82 14.76 4.02
CA PHE A 243 -8.85 13.41 4.62
C PHE A 243 -7.67 13.24 5.58
N GLY A 244 -7.75 13.94 6.69
CA GLY A 244 -6.66 14.05 7.67
C GLY A 244 -6.75 13.08 8.85
N ASP A 245 -7.89 12.42 9.05
CA ASP A 245 -8.06 11.39 10.07
C ASP A 245 -7.76 10.01 9.49
N PHE A 246 -6.84 9.28 10.15
CA PHE A 246 -6.32 8.01 9.70
C PHE A 246 -6.69 6.90 10.68
N THR A 247 -7.44 5.92 10.23
CA THR A 247 -7.76 4.71 10.99
C THR A 247 -7.27 3.50 10.23
N TYR A 248 -6.59 2.57 10.89
CA TYR A 248 -6.13 1.34 10.24
C TYR A 248 -6.20 0.15 11.19
N TYR A 249 -6.37 -1.03 10.63
CA TYR A 249 -6.25 -2.30 11.32
C TYR A 249 -4.98 -2.99 10.84
N GLY A 250 -3.98 -2.99 11.69
CA GLY A 250 -2.63 -3.45 11.38
C GLY A 250 -1.72 -3.32 12.59
N ARG A 251 -0.42 -3.41 12.36
CA ARG A 251 0.58 -3.33 13.40
C ARG A 251 0.89 -1.87 13.76
N GLY A 252 0.83 -1.55 15.03
CA GLY A 252 1.00 -0.18 15.52
C GLY A 252 1.08 -0.09 17.05
N PRO A 253 0.98 1.13 17.63
CA PRO A 253 0.55 2.40 17.02
C PRO A 253 1.66 3.18 16.31
N ILE A 254 2.93 2.91 16.57
CA ILE A 254 4.04 3.65 15.94
C ILE A 254 4.49 2.97 14.65
N ASP A 255 5.24 3.70 13.83
CA ASP A 255 5.80 3.17 12.59
C ASP A 255 6.64 1.91 12.86
N ASN A 256 6.57 0.97 11.94
CA ASN A 256 7.25 -0.31 12.07
C ASN A 256 7.66 -0.84 10.68
N TYR A 257 8.66 -1.72 10.66
CA TYR A 257 9.28 -2.25 9.46
C TYR A 257 9.52 -3.75 9.65
N SER A 258 9.78 -4.48 8.59
CA SER A 258 10.00 -5.93 8.63
C SER A 258 11.05 -6.39 9.66
N ASP A 259 12.05 -5.56 9.91
CA ASP A 259 13.13 -5.79 10.89
C ASP A 259 12.88 -5.13 12.25
N ARG A 260 11.79 -4.36 12.41
CA ARG A 260 11.45 -3.61 13.63
C ARG A 260 9.92 -3.59 13.86
N LYS A 261 9.33 -4.73 14.13
CA LYS A 261 7.87 -4.84 14.34
C LYS A 261 7.42 -5.68 15.53
N SER A 262 8.32 -6.39 16.19
CA SER A 262 7.97 -7.32 17.28
C SER A 262 7.38 -6.65 18.51
N SER A 263 7.64 -5.35 18.71
CA SER A 263 7.09 -4.57 19.82
C SER A 263 5.74 -3.90 19.51
N GLN A 264 5.21 -4.10 18.30
CA GLN A 264 3.96 -3.51 17.86
C GLN A 264 2.91 -4.59 17.65
N PHE A 265 1.67 -4.32 17.99
CA PHE A 265 0.58 -5.30 17.95
C PHE A 265 -0.44 -4.96 16.87
N ILE A 266 -1.14 -6.00 16.40
CA ILE A 266 -2.20 -5.88 15.41
C ILE A 266 -3.48 -5.49 16.16
N GLU A 267 -3.89 -4.24 15.98
CA GLU A 267 -5.07 -3.66 16.62
C GLU A 267 -5.69 -2.62 15.65
N ILE A 268 -6.85 -2.08 16.01
CA ILE A 268 -7.40 -0.91 15.31
C ILE A 268 -6.78 0.34 15.93
N HIS A 269 -6.01 1.06 15.13
CA HIS A 269 -5.36 2.30 15.52
C HIS A 269 -6.04 3.49 14.85
N LYS A 270 -6.09 4.62 15.58
CA LYS A 270 -6.61 5.90 15.09
C LYS A 270 -5.57 6.97 15.30
N ASN A 271 -5.30 7.73 14.26
CA ASN A 271 -4.32 8.80 14.31
C ASN A 271 -4.72 9.91 13.31
N LYS A 272 -3.98 10.99 13.30
CA LYS A 272 -4.02 11.98 12.21
C LYS A 272 -2.85 11.73 11.27
N VAL A 273 -3.09 11.89 9.97
CA VAL A 273 -2.03 11.79 8.96
C VAL A 273 -0.83 12.66 9.31
N ALA A 274 -1.06 13.87 9.87
CA ALA A 274 0.01 14.77 10.28
C ALA A 274 0.90 14.21 11.40
N ASN A 275 0.41 13.28 12.21
CA ASN A 275 1.16 12.67 13.31
C ASN A 275 1.99 11.45 12.86
N GLU A 276 1.79 10.97 11.63
CA GLU A 276 2.62 9.92 11.03
C GLU A 276 4.01 10.44 10.64
N PHE A 277 4.19 11.76 10.67
CA PHE A 277 5.51 12.37 10.48
C PHE A 277 6.34 12.28 11.76
N ILE A 278 7.44 11.55 11.70
CA ILE A 278 8.39 11.38 12.81
C ILE A 278 9.65 12.17 12.51
N ASN A 279 9.96 13.15 13.38
CA ASN A 279 11.16 13.96 13.21
C ASN A 279 12.40 13.22 13.72
N PHE A 280 12.94 12.30 12.94
CA PHE A 280 14.19 11.65 13.26
C PHE A 280 15.36 12.63 13.18
N PRO A 281 16.36 12.53 14.09
CA PRO A 281 17.59 13.35 14.03
C PRO A 281 18.32 13.26 12.69
N LYS A 282 18.27 12.09 12.06
CA LYS A 282 18.72 11.88 10.68
C LYS A 282 17.51 11.57 9.82
N PRO A 283 17.19 12.42 8.83
CA PRO A 283 16.06 12.18 7.93
C PRO A 283 16.14 10.80 7.28
N GLN A 284 15.03 10.07 7.35
CA GLN A 284 14.89 8.72 6.80
C GLN A 284 13.43 8.42 6.51
N ASN A 285 13.14 7.23 5.95
CA ASN A 285 11.78 6.77 5.75
C ASN A 285 11.04 6.67 7.09
N MET A 286 9.76 7.04 7.09
CA MET A 286 8.91 7.08 8.28
C MET A 286 7.46 6.75 7.93
N GLY A 287 6.64 6.47 8.97
CA GLY A 287 5.21 6.25 8.84
C GLY A 287 4.84 4.92 8.17
N ASN A 288 5.75 3.93 8.13
CA ASN A 288 5.42 2.60 7.61
C ASN A 288 4.67 1.79 8.67
N HIS A 289 3.61 1.10 8.25
CA HIS A 289 2.87 0.13 9.07
C HIS A 289 2.85 -1.22 8.38
N GLU A 290 3.27 -2.25 9.09
CA GLU A 290 3.28 -3.64 8.63
C GLU A 290 1.97 -4.36 8.98
N ASP A 291 1.74 -5.47 8.32
CA ASP A 291 0.61 -6.37 8.60
C ASP A 291 -0.75 -5.63 8.60
N VAL A 292 -0.93 -4.62 7.73
CA VAL A 292 -2.18 -3.86 7.58
C VAL A 292 -3.20 -4.68 6.78
N ARG A 293 -4.43 -4.81 7.32
CA ARG A 293 -5.55 -5.46 6.66
C ARG A 293 -6.42 -4.48 5.92
N TRP A 294 -6.62 -3.30 6.50
CA TRP A 294 -7.34 -2.19 5.90
C TRP A 294 -6.95 -0.85 6.54
N CYS A 295 -7.20 0.22 5.81
CA CYS A 295 -7.13 1.58 6.34
C CYS A 295 -8.30 2.41 5.82
N ALA A 296 -8.64 3.46 6.56
CA ALA A 296 -9.62 4.46 6.20
C ALA A 296 -9.04 5.85 6.43
N LEU A 297 -9.28 6.74 5.49
CA LEU A 297 -8.99 8.17 5.57
C LEU A 297 -10.32 8.92 5.55
N THR A 298 -10.55 9.79 6.54
CA THR A 298 -11.79 10.56 6.69
C THR A 298 -11.52 12.01 7.02
#